data_a4660e100a09c8865497a32811316140
#
_entry.id   a4660e100a09c8865497a32811316140
#
_cell.length_a   1.000
_cell.length_b   1.000
_cell.length_c   1.000
_cell.angle_alpha   90.00
_cell.angle_beta   90.00
_cell.angle_gamma   90.00
#
_symmetry.space_group_name_H-M   'P 1'
#
loop_
_entity.id
_entity.type
_entity.pdbx_description
1 polymer ?
#
loop_
_entity_poly.entity_id
_entity_poly.type
_entity_poly.pdbx_seq_one_letter_code
_entity_poly.pdbx_strand_id
1 'polypeptide(L)'
;MSRERKKKRKRRGRYLHAVFTVEMSVLVPLALFLIMSCILVIFYFHDKNILSAAAYETAVAGSTKAREKDGVDVAELEALFAERIQGKCILFAGAQAGISVSEEEIKVEITAARGGMSLALEHRAAVTEPEKEIRKWRRFIK
;
A
#
# COMPACT_ATOMS: atom_id res chain seq x y z
N MET A 1 9.35 62.07 -34.10
CA MET A 1 8.30 61.25 -33.43
C MET A 1 8.50 59.71 -33.58
N SER A 2 9.33 59.21 -34.47
CA SER A 2 9.51 57.75 -34.73
C SER A 2 10.43 57.01 -33.74
N ARG A 3 11.47 57.64 -33.20
CA ARG A 3 12.48 56.99 -32.30
C ARG A 3 11.98 56.66 -30.91
N GLU A 4 11.09 57.48 -30.35
CA GLU A 4 10.54 57.24 -29.01
C GLU A 4 9.54 56.09 -28.99
N ARG A 5 8.74 55.91 -30.04
CA ARG A 5 7.80 54.79 -30.16
C ARG A 5 8.53 53.43 -30.25
N LYS A 6 9.69 53.38 -30.94
CA LYS A 6 10.54 52.15 -31.02
C LYS A 6 11.16 51.80 -29.65
N LYS A 7 11.56 52.83 -28.89
CA LYS A 7 12.16 52.65 -27.54
C LYS A 7 11.15 52.15 -26.51
N LYS A 8 9.90 52.64 -26.55
CA LYS A 8 8.79 52.18 -25.70
C LYS A 8 8.38 50.72 -26.02
N ARG A 9 8.37 50.37 -27.32
CA ARG A 9 8.03 48.99 -27.75
C ARG A 9 9.08 47.95 -27.34
N LYS A 10 10.38 48.35 -27.41
CA LYS A 10 11.49 47.49 -26.97
C LYS A 10 11.55 47.31 -25.45
N ARG A 11 11.14 48.32 -24.66
CA ARG A 11 11.01 48.18 -23.20
C ARG A 11 9.85 47.27 -22.82
N ARG A 12 8.69 47.36 -23.44
CA ARG A 12 7.52 46.53 -23.17
C ARG A 12 7.80 45.05 -23.42
N GLY A 13 8.52 44.72 -24.51
CA GLY A 13 8.93 43.31 -24.78
C GLY A 13 9.88 42.73 -23.73
N ARG A 14 10.78 43.57 -23.17
CA ARG A 14 11.68 43.14 -22.09
C ARG A 14 10.95 42.88 -20.77
N TYR A 15 9.94 43.67 -20.42
CA TYR A 15 9.13 43.45 -19.22
C TYR A 15 8.30 42.18 -19.33
N LEU A 16 7.73 41.87 -20.49
CA LEU A 16 6.95 40.66 -20.71
C LEU A 16 7.83 39.38 -20.59
N HIS A 17 9.05 39.42 -21.11
CA HIS A 17 10.00 38.30 -20.95
C HIS A 17 10.44 38.13 -19.48
N ALA A 18 10.68 39.22 -18.74
CA ALA A 18 11.07 39.12 -17.34
C ALA A 18 9.96 38.58 -16.45
N VAL A 19 8.70 38.96 -16.67
CA VAL A 19 7.54 38.44 -15.94
C VAL A 19 7.37 36.96 -16.21
N PHE A 20 7.43 36.54 -17.49
CA PHE A 20 7.33 35.14 -17.87
C PHE A 20 8.42 34.26 -17.24
N THR A 21 9.66 34.76 -17.16
CA THR A 21 10.78 34.04 -16.54
C THR A 21 10.58 33.86 -15.04
N VAL A 22 10.07 34.87 -14.34
CA VAL A 22 9.77 34.78 -12.90
C VAL A 22 8.62 33.79 -12.65
N GLU A 23 7.59 33.86 -13.48
CA GLU A 23 6.43 32.96 -13.40
C GLU A 23 6.84 31.49 -13.60
N MET A 24 7.68 31.21 -14.61
CA MET A 24 8.22 29.87 -14.86
C MET A 24 9.16 29.38 -13.76
N SER A 25 9.90 30.24 -13.10
CA SER A 25 10.82 29.84 -12.01
C SER A 25 10.10 29.29 -10.79
N VAL A 26 8.85 29.64 -10.58
CA VAL A 26 7.99 29.10 -9.50
C VAL A 26 7.16 27.92 -9.99
N LEU A 27 6.66 27.99 -11.22
CA LEU A 27 5.75 26.99 -11.77
C LEU A 27 6.43 25.66 -12.04
N VAL A 28 7.67 25.67 -12.51
CA VAL A 28 8.44 24.44 -12.79
C VAL A 28 8.74 23.64 -11.51
N PRO A 29 9.27 24.22 -10.43
CA PRO A 29 9.47 23.48 -9.18
C PRO A 29 8.16 22.94 -8.60
N LEU A 30 7.07 23.71 -8.69
CA LEU A 30 5.76 23.28 -8.21
C LEU A 30 5.25 22.06 -9.01
N ALA A 31 5.39 22.11 -10.33
CA ALA A 31 5.01 20.98 -11.21
C ALA A 31 5.85 19.73 -10.90
N LEU A 32 7.15 19.87 -10.71
CA LEU A 32 8.03 18.77 -10.33
C LEU A 32 7.67 18.19 -8.97
N PHE A 33 7.35 19.03 -7.99
CA PHE A 33 6.90 18.60 -6.69
C PHE A 33 5.58 17.81 -6.78
N LEU A 34 4.63 18.28 -7.59
CA LEU A 34 3.37 17.57 -7.83
C LEU A 34 3.61 16.20 -8.46
N ILE A 35 4.44 16.11 -9.50
CA ILE A 35 4.77 14.85 -10.16
C ILE A 35 5.43 13.88 -9.17
N MET A 36 6.40 14.35 -8.39
CA MET A 36 7.07 13.53 -7.37
C MET A 36 6.09 13.02 -6.32
N SER A 37 5.17 13.86 -5.88
CA SER A 37 4.11 13.48 -4.93
C SER A 37 3.20 12.39 -5.51
N CYS A 38 2.80 12.50 -6.77
CA CYS A 38 2.00 11.48 -7.44
C CYS A 38 2.74 10.14 -7.52
N ILE A 39 4.03 10.15 -7.84
CA ILE A 39 4.86 8.93 -7.89
C ILE A 39 4.91 8.24 -6.51
N LEU A 40 5.14 9.01 -5.44
CA LEU A 40 5.16 8.47 -4.08
C LEU A 40 3.81 7.85 -3.68
N VAL A 41 2.70 8.49 -4.03
CA VAL A 41 1.34 7.97 -3.79
C VAL A 41 1.13 6.66 -4.53
N ILE A 42 1.55 6.56 -5.79
CA ILE A 42 1.45 5.32 -6.57
C ILE A 42 2.23 4.18 -5.91
N PHE A 43 3.47 4.42 -5.49
CA PHE A 43 4.28 3.41 -4.81
C PHE A 43 3.70 3.00 -3.45
N TYR A 44 3.13 3.94 -2.71
CA TYR A 44 2.43 3.65 -1.46
C TYR A 44 1.25 2.69 -1.68
N PHE A 45 0.38 2.98 -2.65
CA PHE A 45 -0.76 2.11 -2.94
C PHE A 45 -0.36 0.78 -3.55
N HIS A 46 0.71 0.75 -4.37
CA HIS A 46 1.28 -0.48 -4.89
C HIS A 46 1.69 -1.42 -3.77
N ASP A 47 2.51 -0.95 -2.84
CA ASP A 47 2.98 -1.76 -1.72
C ASP A 47 1.85 -2.15 -0.77
N LYS A 48 0.91 -1.23 -0.50
CA LYS A 48 -0.28 -1.53 0.29
C LYS A 48 -1.07 -2.70 -0.28
N ASN A 49 -1.26 -2.74 -1.60
CA ASN A 49 -1.99 -3.83 -2.25
C ASN A 49 -1.24 -5.16 -2.17
N ILE A 50 0.08 -5.15 -2.37
CA ILE A 50 0.92 -6.36 -2.24
C ILE A 50 0.86 -6.90 -0.82
N LEU A 51 1.06 -6.05 0.18
CA LEU A 51 1.03 -6.45 1.58
C LEU A 51 -0.35 -6.97 1.99
N SER A 52 -1.42 -6.31 1.53
CA SER A 52 -2.80 -6.74 1.78
C SER A 52 -3.08 -8.12 1.16
N ALA A 53 -2.66 -8.35 -0.08
CA ALA A 53 -2.84 -9.63 -0.75
C ALA A 53 -2.05 -10.75 -0.05
N ALA A 54 -0.78 -10.48 0.30
CA ALA A 54 0.07 -11.45 1.01
C ALA A 54 -0.51 -11.81 2.38
N ALA A 55 -1.03 -10.84 3.14
CA ALA A 55 -1.68 -11.09 4.42
C ALA A 55 -2.93 -11.93 4.29
N TYR A 56 -3.77 -11.62 3.30
CA TYR A 56 -4.97 -12.39 3.03
C TYR A 56 -4.65 -13.83 2.65
N GLU A 57 -3.70 -14.04 1.74
CA GLU A 57 -3.25 -15.38 1.35
C GLU A 57 -2.68 -16.16 2.55
N THR A 58 -1.89 -15.51 3.39
CA THR A 58 -1.34 -16.13 4.61
C THR A 58 -2.43 -16.50 5.60
N ALA A 59 -3.41 -15.62 5.82
CA ALA A 59 -4.55 -15.91 6.69
C ALA A 59 -5.38 -17.09 6.19
N VAL A 60 -5.65 -17.16 4.88
CA VAL A 60 -6.38 -18.27 4.25
C VAL A 60 -5.60 -19.57 4.31
N ALA A 61 -4.29 -19.55 4.03
CA ALA A 61 -3.43 -20.71 4.15
C ALA A 61 -3.42 -21.25 5.59
N GLY A 62 -3.28 -20.34 6.57
CA GLY A 62 -3.37 -20.68 7.99
C GLY A 62 -4.72 -21.28 8.38
N SER A 63 -5.84 -20.69 7.92
CA SER A 63 -7.18 -21.23 8.21
C SER A 63 -7.40 -22.62 7.60
N THR A 64 -6.73 -22.93 6.48
CA THR A 64 -6.78 -24.26 5.87
C THR A 64 -5.96 -25.26 6.69
N LYS A 65 -4.74 -24.90 7.09
CA LYS A 65 -3.86 -25.73 7.92
C LYS A 65 -4.43 -25.97 9.33
N ALA A 66 -5.13 -25.01 9.90
CA ALA A 66 -5.79 -25.15 11.21
C ALA A 66 -6.82 -26.30 11.25
N ARG A 67 -7.29 -26.73 10.08
CA ARG A 67 -8.21 -27.89 9.95
C ARG A 67 -7.48 -29.23 9.82
N GLU A 68 -6.18 -29.19 9.57
CA GLU A 68 -5.35 -30.40 9.49
C GLU A 68 -4.93 -30.85 10.88
N LYS A 69 -4.61 -32.13 11.03
CA LYS A 69 -4.28 -32.73 12.33
C LYS A 69 -2.96 -32.21 12.91
N ASP A 70 -2.06 -31.72 12.07
CA ASP A 70 -0.73 -31.28 12.46
C ASP A 70 -0.74 -29.85 13.06
N GLY A 71 -1.88 -29.16 12.99
CA GLY A 71 -2.03 -27.81 13.51
C GLY A 71 -1.37 -26.72 12.66
N VAL A 72 -1.33 -25.52 13.21
CA VAL A 72 -0.75 -24.34 12.53
C VAL A 72 0.60 -24.01 13.17
N ASP A 73 1.64 -24.02 12.37
CA ASP A 73 2.94 -23.45 12.75
C ASP A 73 3.01 -21.98 12.32
N VAL A 74 3.08 -21.11 13.32
CA VAL A 74 3.16 -19.65 13.12
C VAL A 74 4.43 -19.30 12.34
N ALA A 75 5.56 -19.97 12.62
CA ALA A 75 6.81 -19.70 11.94
C ALA A 75 6.74 -20.02 10.43
N GLU A 76 6.00 -21.07 10.06
CA GLU A 76 5.77 -21.41 8.65
C GLU A 76 4.91 -20.36 7.94
N LEU A 77 3.90 -19.82 8.62
CA LEU A 77 3.07 -18.76 8.06
C LEU A 77 3.83 -17.44 7.92
N GLU A 78 4.70 -17.10 8.88
CA GLU A 78 5.58 -15.94 8.78
C GLU A 78 6.57 -16.08 7.62
N ALA A 79 7.15 -17.26 7.44
CA ALA A 79 8.03 -17.55 6.30
C ALA A 79 7.29 -17.44 4.96
N LEU A 80 6.07 -17.95 4.88
CA LEU A 80 5.21 -17.84 3.69
C LEU A 80 4.88 -16.38 3.37
N PHE A 81 4.55 -15.57 4.38
CA PHE A 81 4.33 -14.14 4.20
C PHE A 81 5.59 -13.44 3.68
N ALA A 82 6.75 -13.72 4.29
CA ALA A 82 8.03 -13.13 3.89
C ALA A 82 8.39 -13.49 2.44
N GLU A 83 8.19 -14.73 2.02
CA GLU A 83 8.38 -15.19 0.63
C GLU A 83 7.47 -14.43 -0.34
N ARG A 84 6.21 -14.22 0.03
CA ARG A 84 5.22 -13.53 -0.81
C ARG A 84 5.56 -12.08 -1.07
N ILE A 85 6.14 -11.37 -0.09
CA ILE A 85 6.50 -9.95 -0.21
C ILE A 85 7.92 -9.73 -0.74
N GLN A 86 8.78 -10.76 -0.72
CA GLN A 86 10.19 -10.65 -1.09
C GLN A 86 10.36 -10.08 -2.51
N GLY A 87 11.10 -8.96 -2.60
CA GLY A 87 11.43 -8.31 -3.87
C GLY A 87 10.27 -7.60 -4.57
N LYS A 88 9.06 -7.57 -3.99
CA LYS A 88 7.88 -6.96 -4.60
C LYS A 88 7.57 -5.56 -4.04
N CYS A 89 7.91 -5.29 -2.78
CA CYS A 89 7.67 -3.99 -2.15
C CYS A 89 8.78 -3.01 -2.48
N ILE A 90 8.41 -1.78 -2.83
CA ILE A 90 9.32 -0.68 -3.21
C ILE A 90 9.64 0.20 -2.00
N LEU A 91 8.61 0.64 -1.29
CA LEU A 91 8.73 1.51 -0.13
C LEU A 91 8.85 0.71 1.17
N PHE A 92 8.02 -0.31 1.35
CA PHE A 92 7.89 -1.07 2.59
C PHE A 92 8.52 -2.47 2.52
N ALA A 93 9.73 -2.57 1.95
CA ALA A 93 10.46 -3.84 1.85
C ALA A 93 10.77 -4.52 3.21
N GLY A 94 10.69 -3.78 4.32
CA GLY A 94 10.88 -4.28 5.68
C GLY A 94 9.58 -4.48 6.46
N ALA A 95 8.45 -4.75 5.79
CA ALA A 95 7.18 -5.02 6.45
C ALA A 95 7.26 -6.31 7.29
N GLN A 96 6.67 -6.27 8.47
CA GLN A 96 6.59 -7.40 9.39
C GLN A 96 5.12 -7.82 9.58
N ALA A 97 4.89 -9.12 9.64
CA ALA A 97 3.59 -9.68 9.96
C ALA A 97 3.60 -10.23 11.37
N GLY A 98 2.60 -9.86 12.18
CA GLY A 98 2.27 -10.54 13.43
C GLY A 98 1.07 -11.46 13.17
N ILE A 99 1.22 -12.74 13.45
CA ILE A 99 0.18 -13.74 13.21
C ILE A 99 -0.37 -14.23 14.55
N SER A 100 -1.68 -14.07 14.72
CA SER A 100 -2.41 -14.59 15.86
C SER A 100 -3.34 -15.70 15.42
N VAL A 101 -3.15 -16.88 16.00
CA VAL A 101 -3.93 -18.08 15.72
C VAL A 101 -4.92 -18.29 16.84
N SER A 102 -6.22 -18.33 16.52
CA SER A 102 -7.31 -18.69 17.42
C SER A 102 -8.05 -19.92 16.88
N GLU A 103 -8.85 -20.58 17.70
CA GLU A 103 -9.68 -21.70 17.26
C GLU A 103 -10.74 -21.31 16.23
N GLU A 104 -11.19 -20.05 16.22
CA GLU A 104 -12.26 -19.56 15.35
C GLU A 104 -11.74 -18.77 14.15
N GLU A 105 -10.58 -18.07 14.30
CA GLU A 105 -10.04 -17.20 13.28
C GLU A 105 -8.51 -17.14 13.30
N ILE A 106 -7.93 -16.90 12.14
CA ILE A 106 -6.53 -16.53 11.98
C ILE A 106 -6.46 -15.07 11.60
N LYS A 107 -5.74 -14.30 12.41
CA LYS A 107 -5.54 -12.88 12.26
C LYS A 107 -4.09 -12.59 11.86
N VAL A 108 -3.91 -11.85 10.77
CA VAL A 108 -2.61 -11.38 10.29
C VAL A 108 -2.58 -9.87 10.36
N GLU A 109 -1.72 -9.34 11.22
CA GLU A 109 -1.46 -7.91 11.36
C GLU A 109 -0.14 -7.56 10.67
N ILE A 110 -0.16 -6.56 9.80
CA ILE A 110 1.04 -6.08 9.13
C ILE A 110 1.36 -4.69 9.63
N THR A 111 2.60 -4.49 9.98
CA THR A 111 3.14 -3.17 10.30
C THR A 111 4.35 -2.89 9.43
N ALA A 112 4.38 -1.72 8.83
CA ALA A 112 5.50 -1.26 8.03
C ALA A 112 5.69 0.24 8.23
N ALA A 113 6.92 0.70 8.32
CA ALA A 113 7.25 2.11 8.43
C ALA A 113 8.52 2.44 7.64
N ARG A 114 8.50 3.56 6.93
CA ARG A 114 9.68 4.08 6.22
C ARG A 114 9.54 5.58 5.95
N GLY A 115 10.58 6.35 6.29
CA GLY A 115 10.68 7.77 5.89
C GLY A 115 9.54 8.66 6.36
N GLY A 116 8.99 8.42 7.56
CA GLY A 116 7.85 9.18 8.11
C GLY A 116 6.48 8.68 7.62
N MET A 117 6.43 7.69 6.73
CA MET A 117 5.21 7.00 6.33
C MET A 117 5.07 5.72 7.14
N SER A 118 3.85 5.41 7.58
CA SER A 118 3.50 4.16 8.25
C SER A 118 2.30 3.52 7.60
N LEU A 119 2.28 2.20 7.61
CA LEU A 119 1.19 1.38 7.12
C LEU A 119 0.87 0.35 8.18
N ALA A 120 -0.40 0.23 8.54
CA ALA A 120 -0.94 -0.84 9.37
C ALA A 120 -2.13 -1.45 8.65
N LEU A 121 -2.11 -2.77 8.49
CA LEU A 121 -3.17 -3.55 7.86
C LEU A 121 -3.49 -4.75 8.73
N GLU A 122 -4.75 -5.18 8.70
CA GLU A 122 -5.23 -6.35 9.40
C GLU A 122 -6.10 -7.17 8.46
N HIS A 123 -5.84 -8.47 8.39
CA HIS A 123 -6.67 -9.42 7.67
C HIS A 123 -7.00 -10.60 8.56
N ARG A 124 -8.23 -11.10 8.45
CA ARG A 124 -8.75 -12.22 9.22
C ARG A 124 -9.31 -13.27 8.29
N ALA A 125 -9.08 -14.52 8.61
CA ALA A 125 -9.72 -15.66 7.96
C ALA A 125 -10.34 -16.56 9.02
N ALA A 126 -11.64 -16.84 8.88
CA ALA A 126 -12.35 -17.73 9.77
C ALA A 126 -11.91 -19.19 9.56
N VAL A 127 -11.71 -19.91 10.65
CA VAL A 127 -11.49 -21.36 10.65
C VAL A 127 -12.86 -22.01 10.65
N THR A 128 -13.38 -22.36 9.45
CA THR A 128 -14.69 -22.99 9.32
C THR A 128 -14.56 -24.50 9.34
N GLU A 129 -15.18 -25.19 10.29
CA GLU A 129 -15.31 -26.64 10.35
C GLU A 129 -16.68 -27.07 9.75
N PRO A 130 -16.75 -27.34 8.45
CA PRO A 130 -18.03 -27.62 7.78
C PRO A 130 -18.73 -28.86 8.34
N GLU A 131 -17.98 -29.82 8.87
CA GLU A 131 -18.56 -31.01 9.49
C GLU A 131 -19.35 -30.71 10.78
N LYS A 132 -18.85 -29.80 11.61
CA LYS A 132 -19.56 -29.38 12.85
C LYS A 132 -20.83 -28.62 12.50
N GLU A 133 -20.78 -27.78 11.51
CA GLU A 133 -21.94 -27.00 11.02
C GLU A 133 -23.02 -27.95 10.45
N ILE A 134 -22.65 -28.91 9.58
CA ILE A 134 -23.58 -29.88 9.02
C ILE A 134 -24.22 -30.73 10.11
N ARG A 135 -23.45 -31.15 11.13
CA ARG A 135 -24.00 -31.90 12.27
C ARG A 135 -24.97 -31.07 13.10
N LYS A 136 -24.72 -29.78 13.23
CA LYS A 136 -25.60 -28.84 13.95
C LYS A 136 -26.93 -28.68 13.18
N TRP A 137 -26.87 -28.45 11.88
CA TRP A 137 -28.06 -28.37 11.03
C TRP A 137 -28.91 -29.63 11.03
N ARG A 138 -28.30 -30.81 10.99
CA ARG A 138 -29.03 -32.09 11.06
C ARG A 138 -29.82 -32.29 12.36
N ARG A 139 -29.42 -31.61 13.46
CA ARG A 139 -30.17 -31.65 14.73
C ARG A 139 -31.41 -30.78 14.70
N PHE A 140 -31.45 -29.76 13.88
CA PHE A 140 -32.60 -28.87 13.75
C PHE A 140 -33.68 -29.35 12.78
N ILE A 141 -33.36 -30.31 11.90
CA ILE A 141 -34.28 -30.84 10.90
C ILE A 141 -35.02 -32.09 11.39
N LYS A 142 -34.76 -32.54 12.62
CA LYS A 142 -35.52 -33.59 13.31
C LYS A 142 -36.54 -32.99 14.28
#